data_5f7fc0f3f1275002ade34959070bd2c4
#
_entry.id   5f7fc0f3f1275002ade34959070bd2c4
#
_cell.length_a   1.000
_cell.length_b   1.000
_cell.length_c   1.000
_cell.angle_alpha   90.00
_cell.angle_beta   90.00
_cell.angle_gamma   90.00
#
_symmetry.space_group_name_H-M   'P 1'
#
loop_
_entity.id
_entity.type
_entity.pdbx_description
1 polymer ?
#
loop_
_entity_poly.entity_id
_entity_poly.type
_entity_poly.pdbx_seq_one_letter_code
_entity_poly.pdbx_strand_id
1 'polypeptide(L)'
;MHDLSIGQTRDRRRDANLRILIAETANDMATDTKTDGFSSVVGEINKYDFRNEEKYIFKSRKGLDAEIVHQISDMKNEPQWMRDFRLKSLEIFNSKPMPKWGGDVSLDFNDIYYYIKPSDRQGRSWDEVPDDIKRTFDKLGIPEAEKKFLSGVKAQYESEVVYGSLREELSNQGVIFTDTDSAVRDYPDLVREYFATIIPPTDNKFAALNSAVWSGGSFIYVPKGVKIEFPLQAYFRINAENMGQFERTLIICDEGAQIHYVEGCTAPMYSTESLHSAVVEICVKKHARCRYTTIQNWANNIFNLVTKRAMAYENATMEWIDGNLGSRLTMKYPAVYMMEPGARGEILSIAFSSAGQHQDAGAKVVHCAPNTSSRIISKSISKNGGRSSYRGLVRVEKDAKKSKSSVVCDALILDSKSRSDTYPYIEVENQDVQIGHEASVSRIGEEQLFYLQSRGLSDTEASTMIVNGFIEPLVKELPMEYAVEMNRLIELQMEGSVG
;
A
#
# COMPACT_ATOMS: atom_id res chain seq x y z
N MET A 1 -5.72 20.44 -54.93
CA MET A 1 -4.39 20.95 -54.59
C MET A 1 -4.52 22.13 -53.67
N HIS A 2 -4.00 22.11 -52.49
CA HIS A 2 -4.01 22.94 -51.27
C HIS A 2 -4.74 22.19 -50.13
N ASP A 3 -4.22 21.88 -49.01
CA ASP A 3 -3.09 22.40 -48.24
C ASP A 3 -2.74 21.33 -47.15
N LEU A 4 -1.53 20.82 -47.14
CA LEU A 4 -1.03 19.85 -46.13
C LEU A 4 0.36 20.37 -45.65
N SER A 5 0.39 21.52 -44.96
CA SER A 5 1.69 22.05 -44.47
C SER A 5 1.70 22.70 -43.10
N ILE A 6 0.61 22.61 -42.29
CA ILE A 6 0.56 23.30 -40.99
C ILE A 6 0.76 22.35 -39.78
N GLY A 7 0.68 21.02 -39.97
CA GLY A 7 0.81 20.04 -38.87
C GLY A 7 2.26 19.74 -38.42
N GLN A 8 3.25 19.90 -39.27
CA GLN A 8 4.61 19.42 -38.97
C GLN A 8 5.53 20.41 -38.22
N THR A 9 5.17 21.69 -38.14
CA THR A 9 6.00 22.71 -37.49
C THR A 9 5.75 22.86 -35.99
N ARG A 10 4.61 22.40 -35.48
CA ARG A 10 4.31 22.44 -34.03
C ARG A 10 4.96 21.30 -33.23
N ASP A 11 5.16 20.15 -33.85
CA ASP A 11 5.73 18.98 -33.18
C ASP A 11 7.26 19.12 -32.99
N ARG A 12 7.97 19.71 -34.00
CA ARG A 12 9.42 19.93 -33.89
C ARG A 12 9.85 20.95 -32.83
N ARG A 13 9.00 21.92 -32.47
CA ARG A 13 9.30 22.85 -31.36
C ARG A 13 9.04 22.26 -29.97
N ARG A 14 8.12 21.34 -29.85
CA ARG A 14 7.89 20.59 -28.58
C ARG A 14 9.04 19.64 -28.28
N ASP A 15 9.52 18.92 -29.28
CA ASP A 15 10.71 18.04 -29.18
C ASP A 15 12.00 18.78 -28.86
N ALA A 16 12.19 19.97 -29.42
CA ALA A 16 13.37 20.79 -29.16
C ALA A 16 13.38 21.31 -27.71
N ASN A 17 12.24 21.77 -27.22
CA ASN A 17 12.12 22.24 -25.81
C ASN A 17 12.27 21.10 -24.80
N LEU A 18 11.77 19.89 -25.10
CA LEU A 18 11.95 18.72 -24.26
C LEU A 18 13.42 18.27 -24.20
N ARG A 19 14.15 18.37 -25.30
CA ARG A 19 15.58 18.05 -25.35
C ARG A 19 16.47 19.06 -24.62
N ILE A 20 16.07 20.33 -24.57
CA ILE A 20 16.77 21.38 -23.82
C ILE A 20 16.50 21.17 -22.30
N LEU A 21 15.29 20.84 -21.90
CA LEU A 21 14.95 20.57 -20.49
C LEU A 21 15.67 19.31 -19.95
N ILE A 22 15.80 18.27 -20.78
CA ILE A 22 16.55 17.05 -20.43
C ILE A 22 18.05 17.31 -20.36
N ALA A 23 18.58 18.20 -21.19
CA ALA A 23 20.01 18.57 -21.17
C ALA A 23 20.36 19.47 -19.97
N GLU A 24 19.46 20.35 -19.55
CA GLU A 24 19.67 21.22 -18.38
C GLU A 24 19.57 20.41 -17.07
N THR A 25 18.63 19.47 -16.95
CA THR A 25 18.56 18.56 -15.79
C THR A 25 19.74 17.58 -15.72
N ALA A 26 20.27 17.14 -16.84
CA ALA A 26 21.46 16.28 -16.86
C ALA A 26 22.77 17.03 -16.50
N ASN A 27 22.83 18.32 -16.77
CA ASN A 27 24.03 19.15 -16.47
C ASN A 27 24.05 19.58 -14.99
N ASP A 28 22.89 19.78 -14.34
CA ASP A 28 22.80 20.06 -12.90
C ASP A 28 23.12 18.82 -12.05
N MET A 29 22.87 17.60 -12.56
CA MET A 29 23.23 16.35 -11.88
C MET A 29 24.71 15.95 -12.02
N ALA A 30 25.46 16.56 -12.97
CA ALA A 30 26.85 16.18 -13.26
C ALA A 30 27.90 16.92 -12.45
N THR A 31 27.54 17.92 -11.65
CA THR A 31 28.53 18.77 -10.95
C THR A 31 28.74 18.44 -9.47
N ASP A 32 28.05 17.46 -8.87
CA ASP A 32 28.14 17.18 -7.42
C ASP A 32 28.52 15.73 -7.03
N THR A 33 29.16 14.96 -7.90
CA THR A 33 29.54 13.57 -7.56
C THR A 33 31.03 13.29 -7.75
N LYS A 34 31.82 13.64 -6.75
CA LYS A 34 33.06 12.90 -6.44
C LYS A 34 33.35 12.94 -4.92
N THR A 35 33.26 11.79 -4.28
CA THR A 35 33.82 11.32 -3.00
C THR A 35 32.89 10.92 -1.86
N ASP A 36 31.55 11.10 -1.92
CA ASP A 36 30.68 10.73 -0.78
C ASP A 36 29.72 9.52 -1.02
N GLY A 37 29.77 8.88 -2.19
CA GLY A 37 28.77 7.87 -2.55
C GLY A 37 28.71 6.65 -1.61
N PHE A 38 29.86 6.15 -1.15
CA PHE A 38 29.88 4.95 -0.29
C PHE A 38 29.44 5.23 1.13
N SER A 39 29.76 6.41 1.67
CA SER A 39 29.35 6.83 3.03
C SER A 39 27.86 7.17 3.12
N SER A 40 27.27 7.74 2.06
CA SER A 40 25.84 8.05 1.99
C SER A 40 24.99 6.79 1.84
N VAL A 41 25.42 5.81 1.04
CA VAL A 41 24.72 4.54 0.85
C VAL A 41 24.68 3.73 2.16
N VAL A 42 25.78 3.63 2.88
CA VAL A 42 25.83 2.95 4.20
C VAL A 42 24.94 3.66 5.24
N GLY A 43 24.86 5.00 5.19
CA GLY A 43 23.96 5.77 6.06
C GLY A 43 22.48 5.55 5.75
N GLU A 44 22.12 5.33 4.48
CA GLU A 44 20.72 5.11 4.06
C GLU A 44 20.24 3.67 4.24
N ILE A 45 21.11 2.65 4.13
CA ILE A 45 20.79 1.27 4.49
C ILE A 45 20.36 1.19 5.96
N ASN A 46 21.05 1.90 6.86
CA ASN A 46 20.70 1.98 8.28
C ASN A 46 19.40 2.75 8.55
N LYS A 47 18.85 3.49 7.58
CA LYS A 47 17.60 4.26 7.77
C LYS A 47 16.39 3.36 8.02
N TYR A 48 16.34 2.17 7.42
CA TYR A 48 15.19 1.26 7.54
C TYR A 48 15.47 0.03 8.40
N ASP A 49 16.71 -0.47 8.45
CA ASP A 49 17.12 -1.68 9.20
C ASP A 49 17.72 -1.38 10.59
N PHE A 50 17.24 -0.33 11.26
CA PHE A 50 17.62 -0.08 12.66
C PHE A 50 16.60 -0.71 13.61
N ARG A 51 17.07 -1.06 14.83
CA ARG A 51 16.27 -1.66 15.91
C ARG A 51 16.36 -0.78 17.14
N ASN A 52 15.24 -0.70 17.88
CA ASN A 52 15.25 -0.16 19.24
C ASN A 52 15.32 -1.29 20.25
N GLU A 53 15.80 -0.97 21.45
CA GLU A 53 15.70 -1.88 22.59
C GLU A 53 14.24 -2.21 22.88
N GLU A 54 13.93 -3.50 23.10
CA GLU A 54 12.56 -3.94 23.41
C GLU A 54 12.17 -3.51 24.83
N LYS A 55 11.43 -2.41 24.93
CA LYS A 55 10.84 -1.90 26.18
C LYS A 55 9.35 -1.78 26.01
N TYR A 56 8.61 -2.73 26.54
CA TYR A 56 7.16 -2.79 26.39
C TYR A 56 6.48 -2.78 27.76
N ILE A 57 5.30 -2.14 27.83
CA ILE A 57 4.43 -2.19 29.00
C ILE A 57 3.76 -3.55 29.11
N PHE A 58 3.38 -4.10 27.97
CA PHE A 58 2.79 -5.42 27.90
C PHE A 58 3.20 -6.13 26.60
N LYS A 59 3.45 -7.43 26.70
CA LYS A 59 3.70 -8.32 25.57
C LYS A 59 2.91 -9.60 25.82
N SER A 60 2.00 -9.98 24.91
CA SER A 60 1.25 -11.23 25.02
C SER A 60 2.18 -12.44 24.97
N ARG A 61 1.73 -13.61 25.37
CA ARG A 61 2.42 -14.84 25.02
C ARG A 61 2.28 -15.12 23.52
N LYS A 62 3.12 -16.00 22.98
CA LYS A 62 2.98 -16.49 21.60
C LYS A 62 1.76 -17.40 21.46
N GLY A 63 1.26 -17.49 20.24
CA GLY A 63 0.09 -18.29 19.88
C GLY A 63 -1.22 -17.54 20.02
N LEU A 64 -2.28 -18.06 19.41
CA LEU A 64 -3.60 -17.43 19.35
C LEU A 64 -4.68 -18.36 19.87
N ASP A 65 -5.39 -17.89 20.89
CA ASP A 65 -6.60 -18.51 21.45
C ASP A 65 -7.56 -17.46 22.04
N ALA A 66 -8.64 -17.92 22.66
CA ALA A 66 -9.65 -17.04 23.26
C ALA A 66 -9.09 -16.16 24.40
N GLU A 67 -8.09 -16.65 25.16
CA GLU A 67 -7.47 -15.89 26.24
C GLU A 67 -6.73 -14.67 25.71
N ILE A 68 -5.95 -14.82 24.63
CA ILE A 68 -5.27 -13.71 23.96
C ILE A 68 -6.29 -12.68 23.44
N VAL A 69 -7.41 -13.13 22.85
CA VAL A 69 -8.48 -12.24 22.39
C VAL A 69 -9.11 -11.47 23.56
N HIS A 70 -9.34 -12.11 24.70
CA HIS A 70 -9.82 -11.45 25.91
C HIS A 70 -8.82 -10.40 26.41
N GLN A 71 -7.51 -10.74 26.47
CA GLN A 71 -6.46 -9.82 26.89
C GLN A 71 -6.39 -8.56 26.00
N ILE A 72 -6.49 -8.72 24.68
CA ILE A 72 -6.55 -7.59 23.74
C ILE A 72 -7.75 -6.70 24.04
N SER A 73 -8.94 -7.30 24.16
CA SER A 73 -10.19 -6.58 24.41
C SER A 73 -10.19 -5.85 25.76
N ASP A 74 -9.63 -6.46 26.81
CA ASP A 74 -9.49 -5.85 28.14
C ASP A 74 -8.52 -4.68 28.14
N MET A 75 -7.35 -4.84 27.50
CA MET A 75 -6.34 -3.77 27.37
C MET A 75 -6.87 -2.55 26.63
N LYS A 76 -7.79 -2.74 25.70
CA LYS A 76 -8.40 -1.69 24.88
C LYS A 76 -9.69 -1.12 25.49
N ASN A 77 -10.17 -1.66 26.62
CA ASN A 77 -11.46 -1.30 27.22
C ASN A 77 -12.61 -1.33 26.21
N GLU A 78 -12.68 -2.37 25.43
CA GLU A 78 -13.67 -2.50 24.35
C GLU A 78 -15.07 -2.76 24.87
N PRO A 79 -16.13 -2.27 24.17
CA PRO A 79 -17.51 -2.63 24.47
C PRO A 79 -17.76 -4.12 24.17
N GLN A 80 -18.72 -4.71 24.87
CA GLN A 80 -19.01 -6.15 24.80
C GLN A 80 -19.26 -6.65 23.36
N TRP A 81 -19.95 -5.84 22.52
CA TRP A 81 -20.22 -6.23 21.14
C TRP A 81 -18.93 -6.41 20.29
N MET A 82 -17.87 -5.66 20.59
CA MET A 82 -16.58 -5.81 19.90
C MET A 82 -15.85 -7.07 20.37
N ARG A 83 -15.89 -7.36 21.66
CA ARG A 83 -15.37 -8.62 22.23
C ARG A 83 -16.06 -9.84 21.61
N ASP A 84 -17.40 -9.83 21.52
CA ASP A 84 -18.17 -10.91 20.90
C ASP A 84 -17.81 -11.07 19.42
N PHE A 85 -17.63 -9.96 18.70
CA PHE A 85 -17.18 -9.95 17.31
C PHE A 85 -15.81 -10.61 17.16
N ARG A 86 -14.85 -10.29 18.03
CA ARG A 86 -13.49 -10.87 18.01
C ARG A 86 -13.52 -12.38 18.27
N LEU A 87 -14.24 -12.83 19.28
CA LEU A 87 -14.32 -14.26 19.63
C LEU A 87 -14.97 -15.06 18.50
N LYS A 88 -16.06 -14.55 17.91
CA LYS A 88 -16.68 -15.18 16.75
C LYS A 88 -15.73 -15.21 15.53
N SER A 89 -14.93 -14.19 15.37
CA SER A 89 -13.93 -14.12 14.28
C SER A 89 -12.80 -15.14 14.48
N LEU A 90 -12.41 -15.39 15.73
CA LEU A 90 -11.46 -16.46 16.08
C LEU A 90 -12.00 -17.85 15.72
N GLU A 91 -13.27 -18.12 16.01
CA GLU A 91 -13.92 -19.38 15.60
C GLU A 91 -13.90 -19.56 14.09
N ILE A 92 -14.20 -18.49 13.34
CA ILE A 92 -14.15 -18.49 11.87
C ILE A 92 -12.71 -18.74 11.40
N PHE A 93 -11.71 -18.07 11.96
CA PHE A 93 -10.30 -18.28 11.64
C PHE A 93 -9.89 -19.75 11.82
N ASN A 94 -10.24 -20.35 12.96
CA ASN A 94 -9.90 -21.73 13.27
C ASN A 94 -10.58 -22.72 12.32
N SER A 95 -11.82 -22.45 11.91
CA SER A 95 -12.60 -23.32 11.01
C SER A 95 -12.17 -23.22 9.54
N LYS A 96 -11.64 -22.07 9.10
CA LYS A 96 -11.25 -21.87 7.69
C LYS A 96 -9.94 -22.57 7.38
N PRO A 97 -9.85 -23.36 6.28
CA PRO A 97 -8.59 -23.91 5.80
C PRO A 97 -7.66 -22.79 5.30
N MET A 98 -6.36 -23.08 5.25
CA MET A 98 -5.41 -22.23 4.54
C MET A 98 -5.77 -22.15 3.04
N PRO A 99 -5.59 -21.00 2.39
CA PRO A 99 -5.83 -20.88 0.97
C PRO A 99 -4.91 -21.83 0.19
N LYS A 100 -5.46 -22.48 -0.83
CA LYS A 100 -4.70 -23.36 -1.76
C LYS A 100 -4.16 -22.62 -2.98
N TRP A 101 -4.32 -21.32 -3.01
CA TRP A 101 -3.88 -20.40 -4.05
C TRP A 101 -3.00 -19.30 -3.45
N GLY A 102 -2.26 -18.60 -4.27
CA GLY A 102 -1.30 -17.59 -3.82
C GLY A 102 0.08 -18.19 -3.56
N GLY A 103 0.86 -17.51 -2.75
CA GLY A 103 2.16 -18.00 -2.30
C GLY A 103 2.03 -19.02 -1.18
N ASP A 104 3.13 -19.73 -0.92
CA ASP A 104 3.20 -20.68 0.20
C ASP A 104 3.32 -19.92 1.54
N VAL A 105 2.30 -20.05 2.39
CA VAL A 105 2.28 -19.48 3.75
C VAL A 105 2.79 -20.52 4.72
N SER A 106 4.11 -20.63 4.85
CA SER A 106 4.79 -21.56 5.75
C SER A 106 4.90 -21.07 7.20
N LEU A 107 4.24 -19.94 7.52
CA LEU A 107 4.26 -19.31 8.85
C LEU A 107 3.65 -20.21 9.93
N ASP A 108 4.33 -20.35 11.08
CA ASP A 108 3.75 -20.95 12.29
C ASP A 108 2.98 -19.89 13.08
N PHE A 109 1.66 -19.94 13.04
CA PHE A 109 0.78 -19.02 13.79
C PHE A 109 0.91 -19.18 15.31
N ASN A 110 1.52 -20.27 15.82
CA ASN A 110 1.77 -20.46 17.25
C ASN A 110 3.05 -19.76 17.72
N ASP A 111 3.93 -19.36 16.79
CA ASP A 111 5.20 -18.68 17.10
C ASP A 111 5.11 -17.13 16.94
N ILE A 112 3.93 -16.57 16.89
CA ILE A 112 3.68 -15.13 16.71
C ILE A 112 3.15 -14.51 18.01
N TYR A 113 3.62 -13.30 18.34
CA TYR A 113 3.02 -12.40 19.33
C TYR A 113 1.89 -11.61 18.67
N TYR A 114 0.67 -11.71 19.21
CA TYR A 114 -0.52 -11.08 18.62
C TYR A 114 -0.81 -9.68 19.15
N TYR A 115 -0.18 -9.31 20.26
CA TYR A 115 -0.34 -7.96 20.82
C TYR A 115 0.86 -7.56 21.66
N ILE A 116 1.39 -6.36 21.35
CA ILE A 116 2.46 -5.69 22.11
C ILE A 116 2.05 -4.24 22.35
N LYS A 117 2.02 -3.81 23.61
CA LYS A 117 1.74 -2.44 24.00
C LYS A 117 3.04 -1.71 24.35
N PRO A 118 3.52 -0.82 23.47
CA PRO A 118 4.80 -0.13 23.69
C PRO A 118 4.69 1.04 24.69
N SER A 119 3.51 1.68 24.80
CA SER A 119 3.27 2.86 25.62
C SER A 119 1.84 2.90 26.15
N ASP A 120 1.61 3.52 27.32
CA ASP A 120 0.27 3.80 27.86
C ASP A 120 -0.32 5.11 27.33
N ARG A 121 0.47 5.91 26.59
CA ARG A 121 0.08 7.24 26.14
C ARG A 121 0.21 7.36 24.64
N GLN A 122 -0.79 8.00 24.05
CA GLN A 122 -0.75 8.51 22.70
C GLN A 122 -0.41 10.01 22.77
N GLY A 123 0.69 10.43 22.16
CA GLY A 123 1.10 11.84 22.10
C GLY A 123 0.24 12.62 21.10
N ARG A 124 -0.07 13.87 21.46
CA ARG A 124 -0.66 14.88 20.56
C ARG A 124 0.41 15.77 19.94
N SER A 125 1.59 15.78 20.52
CA SER A 125 2.80 16.37 19.97
C SER A 125 3.95 15.37 20.00
N TRP A 126 4.95 15.54 19.13
CA TRP A 126 6.12 14.66 19.09
C TRP A 126 6.95 14.71 20.39
N ASP A 127 6.78 15.74 21.20
CA ASP A 127 7.46 15.88 22.48
C ASP A 127 6.83 15.04 23.61
N GLU A 128 5.61 14.54 23.39
CA GLU A 128 4.91 13.63 24.30
C GLU A 128 5.17 12.15 23.97
N VAL A 129 5.77 11.86 22.81
CA VAL A 129 6.12 10.49 22.39
C VAL A 129 7.41 10.07 23.08
N PRO A 130 7.52 8.82 23.60
CA PRO A 130 8.76 8.33 24.20
C PRO A 130 9.98 8.51 23.27
N ASP A 131 11.11 8.95 23.81
CA ASP A 131 12.29 9.38 23.05
C ASP A 131 12.84 8.32 22.09
N ASP A 132 12.80 7.04 22.45
CA ASP A 132 13.24 5.93 21.61
C ASP A 132 12.32 5.72 20.40
N ILE A 133 11.01 5.82 20.62
CA ILE A 133 10.01 5.76 19.57
C ILE A 133 10.07 7.02 18.69
N LYS A 134 10.18 8.21 19.29
CA LYS A 134 10.34 9.48 18.57
C LYS A 134 11.54 9.43 17.63
N ARG A 135 12.72 8.99 18.13
CA ARG A 135 13.92 8.83 17.29
C ARG A 135 13.71 7.90 16.11
N THR A 136 12.84 6.89 16.24
CA THR A 136 12.45 6.02 15.12
C THR A 136 11.80 6.83 14.00
N PHE A 137 10.78 7.60 14.34
CA PHE A 137 10.03 8.39 13.34
C PHE A 137 10.83 9.59 12.82
N ASP A 138 11.73 10.16 13.62
CA ASP A 138 12.69 11.20 13.18
C ASP A 138 13.61 10.63 12.08
N LYS A 139 14.19 9.44 12.28
CA LYS A 139 15.03 8.77 11.27
C LYS A 139 14.26 8.49 9.97
N LEU A 140 12.97 8.21 10.06
CA LEU A 140 12.10 7.98 8.92
C LEU A 140 11.63 9.29 8.26
N GLY A 141 11.91 10.45 8.87
CA GLY A 141 11.56 11.76 8.33
C GLY A 141 10.08 12.14 8.46
N ILE A 142 9.29 11.43 9.28
CA ILE A 142 7.84 11.66 9.41
C ILE A 142 7.49 13.03 10.02
N PRO A 143 8.13 13.51 11.10
CA PRO A 143 7.83 14.84 11.66
C PRO A 143 8.10 16.00 10.69
N GLU A 144 9.12 15.88 9.84
CA GLU A 144 9.42 16.87 8.79
C GLU A 144 8.38 16.88 7.67
N ALA A 145 7.93 15.69 7.26
CA ALA A 145 6.88 15.53 6.26
C ALA A 145 5.56 16.16 6.75
N GLU A 146 5.19 15.93 8.02
CA GLU A 146 4.01 16.52 8.64
C GLU A 146 4.00 18.05 8.57
N LYS A 147 5.11 18.68 8.93
CA LYS A 147 5.23 20.15 8.94
C LYS A 147 5.09 20.76 7.54
N LYS A 148 5.56 20.05 6.51
CA LYS A 148 5.71 20.62 5.17
C LYS A 148 4.50 20.44 4.28
N PHE A 149 3.91 19.23 4.24
CA PHE A 149 2.96 18.87 3.18
C PHE A 149 1.83 17.91 3.57
N LEU A 150 1.59 17.67 4.86
CA LEU A 150 0.51 16.79 5.31
C LEU A 150 -0.61 17.56 6.01
N SER A 151 -1.83 17.04 5.89
CA SER A 151 -3.02 17.55 6.59
C SER A 151 -3.22 16.91 7.96
N GLY A 152 -2.57 15.78 8.21
CA GLY A 152 -2.58 15.07 9.48
C GLY A 152 -1.73 13.82 9.40
N VAL A 153 -1.26 13.34 10.55
CA VAL A 153 -0.38 12.18 10.69
C VAL A 153 -0.86 11.25 11.78
N LYS A 154 -0.73 9.95 11.55
CA LYS A 154 -0.77 8.90 12.57
C LYS A 154 0.53 8.11 12.52
N ALA A 155 1.10 7.81 13.68
CA ALA A 155 2.28 6.96 13.81
C ALA A 155 1.93 5.78 14.72
N GLN A 156 2.00 4.57 14.16
CA GLN A 156 1.80 3.32 14.90
C GLN A 156 3.14 2.61 15.10
N TYR A 157 3.38 2.19 16.32
CA TYR A 157 4.53 1.39 16.71
C TYR A 157 4.05 0.12 17.39
N GLU A 158 4.41 -1.05 16.87
CA GLU A 158 3.85 -2.34 17.24
C GLU A 158 2.32 -2.39 17.09
N SER A 159 1.59 -2.69 18.16
CA SER A 159 0.14 -2.81 18.16
C SER A 159 -0.60 -1.49 18.44
N GLU A 160 0.08 -0.40 18.73
CA GLU A 160 -0.56 0.84 19.21
C GLU A 160 -0.18 2.07 18.40
N VAL A 161 -1.15 2.97 18.20
CA VAL A 161 -0.89 4.32 17.69
C VAL A 161 -0.30 5.15 18.81
N VAL A 162 0.93 5.62 18.61
CA VAL A 162 1.72 6.35 19.61
C VAL A 162 1.67 7.86 19.41
N TYR A 163 1.29 8.32 18.21
CA TYR A 163 1.16 9.73 17.86
C TYR A 163 0.00 9.96 16.91
N GLY A 164 -0.65 11.12 17.02
CA GLY A 164 -1.68 11.53 16.06
C GLY A 164 -1.97 13.01 16.04
N SER A 165 -2.07 13.55 14.83
CA SER A 165 -2.43 14.95 14.58
C SER A 165 -3.44 15.09 13.44
N LEU A 166 -4.16 16.19 13.42
CA LEU A 166 -5.02 16.64 12.33
C LEU A 166 -5.02 18.17 12.35
N ARG A 167 -4.93 18.82 11.18
CA ARG A 167 -5.03 20.28 11.10
C ARG A 167 -6.38 20.76 11.64
N GLU A 168 -6.35 21.80 12.44
CA GLU A 168 -7.53 22.35 13.15
C GLU A 168 -8.65 22.74 12.15
N GLU A 169 -8.29 23.29 11.01
CA GLU A 169 -9.22 23.67 9.95
C GLU A 169 -10.09 22.49 9.47
N LEU A 170 -9.51 21.29 9.38
CA LEU A 170 -10.23 20.07 8.99
C LEU A 170 -11.07 19.52 10.13
N SER A 171 -10.56 19.58 11.35
CA SER A 171 -11.32 19.20 12.55
C SER A 171 -12.56 20.08 12.71
N ASN A 172 -12.44 21.40 12.47
CA ASN A 172 -13.56 22.35 12.50
C ASN A 172 -14.60 22.12 11.38
N GLN A 173 -14.20 21.47 10.28
CA GLN A 173 -15.12 21.02 9.22
C GLN A 173 -15.77 19.66 9.53
N GLY A 174 -15.48 19.06 10.69
CA GLY A 174 -16.02 17.78 11.11
C GLY A 174 -15.28 16.56 10.55
N VAL A 175 -14.08 16.72 9.97
CA VAL A 175 -13.22 15.61 9.58
C VAL A 175 -12.76 14.86 10.82
N ILE A 176 -12.92 13.55 10.82
CA ILE A 176 -12.39 12.66 11.86
C ILE A 176 -11.18 11.94 11.27
N PHE A 177 -10.05 12.01 11.97
CA PHE A 177 -8.87 11.20 11.70
C PHE A 177 -8.29 10.71 13.01
N THR A 178 -8.65 9.50 13.39
CA THR A 178 -8.21 8.85 14.62
C THR A 178 -7.78 7.42 14.36
N ASP A 179 -7.28 6.71 15.36
CA ASP A 179 -7.10 5.27 15.29
C ASP A 179 -8.44 4.54 15.46
N THR A 180 -8.52 3.33 14.94
CA THR A 180 -9.77 2.56 14.97
C THR A 180 -10.17 2.15 16.37
N ASP A 181 -9.23 1.95 17.32
CA ASP A 181 -9.51 1.66 18.71
C ASP A 181 -10.22 2.83 19.41
N SER A 182 -9.72 4.05 19.18
CA SER A 182 -10.38 5.28 19.66
C SER A 182 -11.74 5.47 19.01
N ALA A 183 -11.88 5.20 17.71
CA ALA A 183 -13.14 5.34 17.01
C ALA A 183 -14.23 4.43 17.57
N VAL A 184 -13.91 3.20 17.96
CA VAL A 184 -14.86 2.26 18.59
C VAL A 184 -15.46 2.83 19.88
N ARG A 185 -14.68 3.62 20.63
CA ARG A 185 -15.11 4.25 21.89
C ARG A 185 -15.82 5.58 21.67
N ASP A 186 -15.24 6.43 20.82
CA ASP A 186 -15.62 7.84 20.69
C ASP A 186 -16.73 8.06 19.65
N TYR A 187 -16.84 7.16 18.64
CA TYR A 187 -17.80 7.21 17.53
C TYR A 187 -18.51 5.86 17.31
N PRO A 188 -19.08 5.22 18.36
CA PRO A 188 -19.57 3.85 18.29
C PRO A 188 -20.66 3.62 17.25
N ASP A 189 -21.55 4.59 17.04
CA ASP A 189 -22.65 4.46 16.07
C ASP A 189 -22.13 4.45 14.64
N LEU A 190 -21.20 5.35 14.32
CA LEU A 190 -20.57 5.43 13.00
C LEU A 190 -19.73 4.18 12.72
N VAL A 191 -18.98 3.69 13.71
CA VAL A 191 -18.22 2.45 13.56
C VAL A 191 -19.14 1.27 13.33
N ARG A 192 -20.24 1.12 14.09
CA ARG A 192 -21.20 0.02 13.93
C ARG A 192 -21.87 -0.01 12.55
N GLU A 193 -22.09 1.16 11.96
CA GLU A 193 -22.71 1.28 10.63
C GLU A 193 -21.81 0.71 9.52
N TYR A 194 -20.47 0.89 9.62
CA TYR A 194 -19.55 0.58 8.51
C TYR A 194 -18.56 -0.55 8.80
N PHE A 195 -18.18 -0.77 10.05
CA PHE A 195 -17.12 -1.72 10.40
C PHE A 195 -17.49 -3.16 10.04
N ALA A 196 -16.61 -3.85 9.35
CA ALA A 196 -16.76 -5.23 8.88
C ALA A 196 -17.96 -5.48 7.95
N THR A 197 -18.51 -4.43 7.36
CA THR A 197 -19.60 -4.53 6.36
C THR A 197 -19.10 -4.78 4.96
N ILE A 198 -17.92 -4.27 4.63
CA ILE A 198 -17.26 -4.42 3.33
C ILE A 198 -16.39 -5.68 3.31
N ILE A 199 -15.65 -5.94 4.39
CA ILE A 199 -14.81 -7.13 4.55
C ILE A 199 -15.20 -7.82 5.87
N PRO A 200 -16.23 -8.68 5.87
CA PRO A 200 -16.61 -9.44 7.04
C PRO A 200 -15.56 -10.52 7.39
N PRO A 201 -15.54 -11.05 8.62
CA PRO A 201 -14.65 -12.15 9.03
C PRO A 201 -14.79 -13.40 8.17
N THR A 202 -15.94 -13.57 7.54
CA THR A 202 -16.24 -14.71 6.66
C THR A 202 -15.59 -14.60 5.26
N ASP A 203 -15.01 -13.47 4.91
CA ASP A 203 -14.42 -13.23 3.57
C ASP A 203 -13.28 -14.22 3.26
N ASN A 204 -12.25 -14.21 4.06
CA ASN A 204 -11.11 -15.13 3.92
C ASN A 204 -10.44 -15.39 5.29
N LYS A 205 -9.50 -16.35 5.34
CA LYS A 205 -8.84 -16.73 6.60
C LYS A 205 -8.09 -15.58 7.26
N PHE A 206 -7.43 -14.72 6.49
CA PHE A 206 -6.64 -13.60 7.04
C PHE A 206 -7.53 -12.43 7.46
N ALA A 207 -8.68 -12.22 6.81
CA ALA A 207 -9.70 -11.30 7.28
C ALA A 207 -10.31 -11.76 8.62
N ALA A 208 -10.53 -13.07 8.81
CA ALA A 208 -10.97 -13.63 10.06
C ALA A 208 -9.91 -13.43 11.16
N LEU A 209 -8.62 -13.70 10.84
CA LEU A 209 -7.50 -13.46 11.76
C LEU A 209 -7.43 -12.00 12.19
N ASN A 210 -7.39 -11.08 11.23
CA ASN A 210 -7.39 -9.65 11.55
C ASN A 210 -8.61 -9.28 12.41
N SER A 211 -9.81 -9.73 12.08
CA SER A 211 -11.02 -9.45 12.83
C SER A 211 -10.98 -9.95 14.28
N ALA A 212 -10.23 -11.00 14.57
CA ALA A 212 -10.05 -11.51 15.93
C ALA A 212 -9.05 -10.70 16.76
N VAL A 213 -7.97 -10.19 16.13
CA VAL A 213 -6.82 -9.63 16.86
C VAL A 213 -6.40 -8.23 16.43
N TRP A 214 -7.17 -7.53 15.60
CA TRP A 214 -6.82 -6.22 15.10
C TRP A 214 -6.49 -5.21 16.22
N SER A 215 -5.56 -4.31 15.93
CA SER A 215 -5.12 -3.23 16.81
C SER A 215 -4.67 -2.04 15.97
N GLY A 216 -5.06 -0.82 16.38
CA GLY A 216 -4.70 0.38 15.67
C GLY A 216 -5.34 0.48 14.29
N GLY A 217 -4.56 0.93 13.31
CA GLY A 217 -5.06 1.32 12.01
C GLY A 217 -5.67 2.72 12.01
N SER A 218 -6.28 3.11 10.91
CA SER A 218 -6.84 4.45 10.74
C SER A 218 -8.35 4.43 10.61
N PHE A 219 -9.03 5.27 11.39
CA PHE A 219 -10.43 5.60 11.20
C PHE A 219 -10.54 7.01 10.63
N ILE A 220 -11.14 7.13 9.46
CA ILE A 220 -11.31 8.41 8.76
C ILE A 220 -12.76 8.59 8.34
N TYR A 221 -13.34 9.73 8.72
CA TYR A 221 -14.61 10.19 8.20
C TYR A 221 -14.43 11.58 7.59
N VAL A 222 -14.75 11.71 6.31
CA VAL A 222 -14.72 13.01 5.60
C VAL A 222 -16.17 13.40 5.31
N PRO A 223 -16.68 14.49 5.94
CA PRO A 223 -18.06 14.92 5.79
C PRO A 223 -18.41 15.34 4.36
N LYS A 224 -19.71 15.37 4.08
CA LYS A 224 -20.28 15.76 2.80
C LYS A 224 -19.70 17.06 2.25
N GLY A 225 -19.18 17.01 1.02
CA GLY A 225 -18.64 18.14 0.28
C GLY A 225 -17.28 18.63 0.74
N VAL A 226 -16.71 18.09 1.81
CA VAL A 226 -15.38 18.48 2.31
C VAL A 226 -14.30 17.92 1.39
N LYS A 227 -13.34 18.76 0.99
CA LYS A 227 -12.20 18.40 0.15
C LYS A 227 -10.92 18.61 0.94
N ILE A 228 -10.18 17.54 1.19
CA ILE A 228 -8.88 17.59 1.86
C ILE A 228 -7.81 17.82 0.80
N GLU A 229 -7.12 18.96 0.88
CA GLU A 229 -6.17 19.40 -0.14
C GLU A 229 -4.84 18.62 -0.07
N PHE A 230 -4.28 18.49 1.14
CA PHE A 230 -3.04 17.75 1.36
C PHE A 230 -3.33 16.36 1.92
N PRO A 231 -2.47 15.35 1.67
CA PRO A 231 -2.70 14.00 2.14
C PRO A 231 -2.80 13.89 3.67
N LEU A 232 -3.63 12.95 4.14
CA LEU A 232 -3.51 12.36 5.47
C LEU A 232 -2.57 11.17 5.39
N GLN A 233 -1.69 11.00 6.37
CA GLN A 233 -0.72 9.90 6.38
C GLN A 233 -0.82 9.05 7.65
N ALA A 234 -0.74 7.72 7.49
CA ALA A 234 -0.38 6.83 8.58
C ALA A 234 0.95 6.12 8.28
N TYR A 235 1.74 5.92 9.31
CA TYR A 235 3.00 5.19 9.23
C TYR A 235 3.02 4.06 10.26
N PHE A 236 3.31 2.85 9.78
CA PHE A 236 3.30 1.62 10.58
C PHE A 236 4.72 1.06 10.69
N ARG A 237 5.15 0.81 11.93
CA ARG A 237 6.47 0.25 12.22
C ARG A 237 6.35 -0.98 13.09
N ILE A 238 6.82 -2.12 12.61
CA ILE A 238 7.12 -3.31 13.42
C ILE A 238 8.56 -3.14 13.92
N ASN A 239 8.81 -3.41 15.20
CA ASN A 239 10.17 -3.40 15.76
C ASN A 239 10.50 -4.68 16.52
N ALA A 240 9.51 -5.42 17.04
CA ALA A 240 9.73 -6.66 17.76
C ALA A 240 9.91 -7.87 16.85
N GLU A 241 10.75 -8.79 17.27
CA GLU A 241 10.91 -10.09 16.63
C GLU A 241 9.69 -11.00 16.86
N ASN A 242 9.29 -11.81 15.87
CA ASN A 242 8.09 -12.66 15.87
C ASN A 242 6.77 -11.88 16.07
N MET A 243 6.76 -10.59 15.80
CA MET A 243 5.58 -9.76 15.98
C MET A 243 4.59 -9.94 14.83
N GLY A 244 3.30 -10.04 15.17
CA GLY A 244 2.18 -9.86 14.26
C GLY A 244 1.62 -8.44 14.37
N GLN A 245 1.49 -7.72 13.27
CA GLN A 245 0.84 -6.41 13.19
C GLN A 245 -0.45 -6.55 12.39
N PHE A 246 -1.59 -6.10 12.98
CA PHE A 246 -2.93 -6.39 12.51
C PHE A 246 -3.78 -5.12 12.42
N GLU A 247 -3.41 -4.16 11.60
CA GLU A 247 -4.16 -2.90 11.49
C GLU A 247 -5.54 -3.13 10.88
N ARG A 248 -6.51 -2.35 11.34
CA ARG A 248 -7.82 -2.25 10.72
C ARG A 248 -8.14 -0.82 10.35
N THR A 249 -8.11 -0.53 9.06
CA THR A 249 -8.38 0.81 8.52
C THR A 249 -9.79 0.86 7.96
N LEU A 250 -10.55 1.89 8.37
CA LEU A 250 -11.89 2.20 7.87
C LEU A 250 -11.95 3.65 7.41
N ILE A 251 -12.24 3.87 6.13
CA ILE A 251 -12.37 5.19 5.54
C ILE A 251 -13.79 5.38 4.99
N ILE A 252 -14.46 6.44 5.44
CA ILE A 252 -15.77 6.84 4.97
C ILE A 252 -15.63 8.21 4.31
N CYS A 253 -15.78 8.24 2.98
CA CYS A 253 -15.76 9.44 2.18
C CYS A 253 -17.22 9.78 1.82
N ASP A 254 -17.80 10.77 2.50
CA ASP A 254 -19.22 11.09 2.36
C ASP A 254 -19.51 11.81 1.02
N GLU A 255 -20.76 12.06 0.69
CA GLU A 255 -21.19 12.59 -0.61
C GLU A 255 -20.39 13.82 -1.05
N GLY A 256 -19.78 13.76 -2.23
CA GLY A 256 -18.99 14.85 -2.81
C GLY A 256 -17.68 15.16 -2.08
N ALA A 257 -17.32 14.40 -1.06
CA ALA A 257 -16.05 14.55 -0.33
C ALA A 257 -14.85 14.09 -1.15
N GLN A 258 -13.67 14.60 -0.80
CA GLN A 258 -12.42 14.23 -1.47
C GLN A 258 -11.31 14.03 -0.46
N ILE A 259 -10.57 12.91 -0.58
CA ILE A 259 -9.42 12.59 0.26
C ILE A 259 -8.31 11.92 -0.54
N HIS A 260 -7.07 12.22 -0.17
CA HIS A 260 -5.89 11.40 -0.45
C HIS A 260 -5.31 10.90 0.87
N TYR A 261 -5.28 9.60 1.05
CA TYR A 261 -4.68 8.96 2.21
C TYR A 261 -3.43 8.18 1.78
N VAL A 262 -2.35 8.32 2.54
CA VAL A 262 -1.06 7.67 2.28
C VAL A 262 -0.69 6.78 3.46
N GLU A 263 -0.25 5.57 3.16
CA GLU A 263 0.20 4.59 4.13
C GLU A 263 1.64 4.17 3.85
N GLY A 264 2.50 4.30 4.84
CA GLY A 264 3.88 3.81 4.81
C GLY A 264 4.07 2.68 5.83
N CYS A 265 4.75 1.60 5.42
CA CYS A 265 4.99 0.46 6.30
C CYS A 265 6.44 0.00 6.21
N THR A 266 7.09 -0.24 7.37
CA THR A 266 8.45 -0.79 7.43
C THR A 266 8.65 -1.72 8.62
N ALA A 267 9.64 -2.61 8.50
CA ALA A 267 10.15 -3.44 9.60
C ALA A 267 11.66 -3.66 9.43
N PRO A 268 12.44 -3.80 10.54
CA PRO A 268 13.80 -4.26 10.47
C PRO A 268 13.86 -5.75 10.12
N MET A 269 15.02 -6.20 9.65
CA MET A 269 15.25 -7.61 9.37
C MET A 269 15.56 -8.40 10.64
N TYR A 270 14.87 -9.52 10.82
CA TYR A 270 15.13 -10.52 11.86
C TYR A 270 15.39 -11.90 11.24
N SER A 271 15.97 -12.80 12.04
CA SER A 271 16.17 -14.21 11.64
C SER A 271 14.89 -15.03 11.70
N THR A 272 13.90 -14.57 12.45
CA THR A 272 12.60 -15.22 12.63
C THR A 272 11.52 -14.54 11.80
N GLU A 273 10.46 -15.29 11.52
CA GLU A 273 9.34 -14.81 10.70
C GLU A 273 8.43 -13.87 11.49
N SER A 274 7.89 -12.88 10.82
CA SER A 274 6.89 -11.94 11.36
C SER A 274 5.71 -11.82 10.39
N LEU A 275 4.57 -11.40 10.90
CA LEU A 275 3.32 -11.34 10.14
C LEU A 275 2.75 -9.91 10.12
N HIS A 276 2.48 -9.42 8.93
CA HIS A 276 1.61 -8.25 8.72
C HIS A 276 0.31 -8.72 8.07
N SER A 277 -0.82 -8.51 8.73
CA SER A 277 -2.13 -8.90 8.21
C SER A 277 -3.15 -7.79 8.47
N ALA A 278 -3.24 -6.87 7.54
CA ALA A 278 -4.14 -5.72 7.62
C ALA A 278 -5.47 -5.95 6.89
N VAL A 279 -6.51 -5.25 7.34
CA VAL A 279 -7.78 -5.12 6.62
C VAL A 279 -8.09 -3.64 6.40
N VAL A 280 -8.40 -3.29 5.14
CA VAL A 280 -8.76 -1.92 4.74
C VAL A 280 -10.12 -1.92 4.07
N GLU A 281 -11.06 -1.20 4.68
CA GLU A 281 -12.43 -1.01 4.21
C GLU A 281 -12.65 0.45 3.83
N ILE A 282 -13.14 0.71 2.61
CA ILE A 282 -13.40 2.08 2.15
C ILE A 282 -14.81 2.19 1.58
N CYS A 283 -15.58 3.15 2.10
CA CYS A 283 -16.88 3.54 1.58
C CYS A 283 -16.74 4.88 0.85
N VAL A 284 -16.92 4.90 -0.47
CA VAL A 284 -16.85 6.12 -1.29
C VAL A 284 -18.26 6.45 -1.78
N LYS A 285 -18.94 7.36 -1.07
CA LYS A 285 -20.33 7.72 -1.36
C LYS A 285 -20.48 8.54 -2.65
N LYS A 286 -21.69 8.83 -3.03
CA LYS A 286 -22.07 9.54 -4.25
C LYS A 286 -21.20 10.77 -4.53
N HIS A 287 -20.64 10.86 -5.75
CA HIS A 287 -19.77 11.94 -6.23
C HIS A 287 -18.48 12.15 -5.42
N ALA A 288 -18.16 11.30 -4.46
CA ALA A 288 -16.93 11.39 -3.69
C ALA A 288 -15.74 10.80 -4.44
N ARG A 289 -14.54 11.19 -4.03
CA ARG A 289 -13.28 10.66 -4.54
C ARG A 289 -12.37 10.29 -3.39
N CYS A 290 -11.90 9.05 -3.39
CA CYS A 290 -10.91 8.56 -2.46
C CYS A 290 -9.70 8.02 -3.21
N ARG A 291 -8.51 8.56 -2.92
CA ARG A 291 -7.22 8.01 -3.35
C ARG A 291 -6.52 7.42 -2.14
N TYR A 292 -6.11 6.17 -2.24
CA TYR A 292 -5.35 5.48 -1.22
C TYR A 292 -4.02 5.03 -1.79
N THR A 293 -2.94 5.56 -1.27
CA THR A 293 -1.57 5.23 -1.69
C THR A 293 -0.86 4.43 -0.61
N THR A 294 -0.24 3.31 -0.96
CA THR A 294 0.60 2.53 -0.04
C THR A 294 2.01 2.43 -0.59
N ILE A 295 3.00 2.67 0.26
CA ILE A 295 4.41 2.35 0.00
C ILE A 295 4.86 1.39 1.10
N GLN A 296 5.06 0.13 0.74
CA GLN A 296 5.47 -0.92 1.66
C GLN A 296 6.90 -1.34 1.34
N ASN A 297 7.77 -1.23 2.33
CA ASN A 297 9.16 -1.69 2.28
C ASN A 297 9.40 -2.60 3.48
N TRP A 298 9.09 -3.89 3.29
CA TRP A 298 9.19 -4.90 4.32
C TRP A 298 10.51 -5.67 4.24
N ALA A 299 11.03 -6.09 5.38
CA ALA A 299 12.16 -7.02 5.42
C ALA A 299 11.77 -8.42 4.92
N ASN A 300 12.76 -9.21 4.48
CA ASN A 300 12.57 -10.53 3.84
C ASN A 300 11.99 -11.62 4.74
N ASN A 301 11.86 -11.38 6.03
CA ASN A 301 11.24 -12.30 7.00
C ASN A 301 9.74 -12.05 7.19
N ILE A 302 9.15 -11.07 6.50
CA ILE A 302 7.75 -10.67 6.71
C ILE A 302 6.81 -11.41 5.76
N PHE A 303 5.74 -12.00 6.32
CA PHE A 303 4.55 -12.40 5.58
C PHE A 303 3.55 -11.24 5.58
N ASN A 304 3.28 -10.69 4.41
CA ASN A 304 2.41 -9.52 4.20
C ASN A 304 1.08 -9.95 3.57
N LEU A 305 0.09 -10.24 4.41
CA LEU A 305 -1.19 -10.87 4.04
C LEU A 305 -2.35 -9.89 4.23
N VAL A 306 -2.63 -9.06 3.22
CA VAL A 306 -3.52 -7.90 3.33
C VAL A 306 -4.79 -8.07 2.52
N THR A 307 -5.94 -7.71 3.11
CA THR A 307 -7.24 -7.65 2.42
C THR A 307 -7.71 -6.20 2.32
N LYS A 308 -7.86 -5.68 1.09
CA LYS A 308 -8.31 -4.30 0.83
C LYS A 308 -9.54 -4.31 -0.08
N ARG A 309 -10.59 -3.59 0.31
CA ARG A 309 -11.80 -3.45 -0.52
C ARG A 309 -12.44 -2.09 -0.35
N ALA A 310 -12.88 -1.52 -1.47
CA ALA A 310 -13.68 -0.31 -1.52
C ALA A 310 -15.03 -0.56 -2.20
N MET A 311 -16.07 0.09 -1.71
CA MET A 311 -17.35 0.24 -2.38
C MET A 311 -17.50 1.66 -2.88
N ALA A 312 -17.68 1.81 -4.20
CA ALA A 312 -17.88 3.09 -4.87
C ALA A 312 -19.35 3.21 -5.35
N TYR A 313 -20.01 4.28 -4.91
CA TYR A 313 -21.41 4.55 -5.22
C TYR A 313 -21.56 5.49 -6.42
N GLU A 314 -22.73 6.09 -6.63
CA GLU A 314 -23.07 6.86 -7.83
C GLU A 314 -22.02 7.94 -8.17
N ASN A 315 -21.42 7.83 -9.37
CA ASN A 315 -20.38 8.73 -9.87
C ASN A 315 -19.16 8.90 -8.93
N ALA A 316 -18.97 8.02 -7.97
CA ALA A 316 -17.82 8.03 -7.09
C ALA A 316 -16.57 7.48 -7.80
N THR A 317 -15.39 7.89 -7.32
CA THR A 317 -14.11 7.42 -7.84
C THR A 317 -13.25 6.88 -6.70
N MET A 318 -12.81 5.62 -6.83
CA MET A 318 -11.82 5.00 -5.96
C MET A 318 -10.53 4.73 -6.71
N GLU A 319 -9.41 5.18 -6.14
CA GLU A 319 -8.08 5.00 -6.70
C GLU A 319 -7.17 4.29 -5.68
N TRP A 320 -6.64 3.12 -6.07
CA TRP A 320 -5.59 2.41 -5.33
C TRP A 320 -4.25 2.61 -6.02
N ILE A 321 -3.24 3.06 -5.27
CA ILE A 321 -1.86 3.18 -5.74
C ILE A 321 -0.97 2.37 -4.79
N ASP A 322 -0.40 1.28 -5.26
CA ASP A 322 0.33 0.32 -4.44
C ASP A 322 1.78 0.16 -4.90
N GLY A 323 2.74 0.51 -4.03
CA GLY A 323 4.15 0.15 -4.15
C GLY A 323 4.48 -0.99 -3.17
N ASN A 324 4.87 -2.15 -3.71
CA ASN A 324 5.15 -3.36 -2.94
C ASN A 324 6.60 -3.78 -3.12
N LEU A 325 7.40 -3.62 -2.05
CA LEU A 325 8.82 -3.99 -2.01
C LEU A 325 9.09 -4.83 -0.76
N GLY A 326 10.08 -5.70 -0.85
CA GLY A 326 10.46 -6.57 0.25
C GLY A 326 9.47 -7.70 0.49
N SER A 327 9.34 -8.16 1.72
CA SER A 327 8.59 -9.32 2.21
C SER A 327 9.07 -10.66 1.66
N ARG A 328 9.01 -11.68 2.48
CA ARG A 328 9.14 -13.07 2.03
C ARG A 328 7.99 -13.47 1.12
N LEU A 329 6.77 -13.08 1.52
CA LEU A 329 5.55 -13.27 0.74
C LEU A 329 4.62 -12.09 0.92
N THR A 330 4.21 -11.48 -0.17
CA THR A 330 3.06 -10.56 -0.20
C THR A 330 1.88 -11.26 -0.85
N MET A 331 0.70 -11.23 -0.20
CA MET A 331 -0.59 -11.55 -0.80
C MET A 331 -1.52 -10.35 -0.63
N LYS A 332 -1.67 -9.54 -1.67
CA LYS A 332 -2.44 -8.30 -1.63
C LYS A 332 -3.17 -8.03 -2.94
N TYR A 333 -4.50 -7.96 -2.88
CA TYR A 333 -5.38 -7.81 -4.03
C TYR A 333 -6.43 -6.74 -3.76
N PRO A 334 -6.08 -5.44 -3.86
CA PRO A 334 -7.05 -4.36 -3.66
C PRO A 334 -8.24 -4.53 -4.61
N ALA A 335 -9.44 -4.31 -4.06
CA ALA A 335 -10.67 -4.50 -4.79
C ALA A 335 -11.50 -3.22 -4.83
N VAL A 336 -12.19 -2.97 -5.98
CA VAL A 336 -13.20 -1.92 -6.11
C VAL A 336 -14.50 -2.55 -6.59
N TYR A 337 -15.55 -2.41 -5.79
CA TYR A 337 -16.91 -2.77 -6.15
C TYR A 337 -17.65 -1.49 -6.57
N MET A 338 -18.01 -1.38 -7.83
CA MET A 338 -18.72 -0.24 -8.40
C MET A 338 -20.22 -0.50 -8.30
N MET A 339 -20.80 -0.06 -7.17
CA MET A 339 -22.13 -0.46 -6.70
C MET A 339 -23.27 0.26 -7.42
N GLU A 340 -23.02 1.49 -7.91
CA GLU A 340 -24.04 2.35 -8.50
C GLU A 340 -23.58 2.97 -9.83
N PRO A 341 -24.51 3.54 -10.64
CA PRO A 341 -24.18 4.05 -11.97
C PRO A 341 -23.09 5.13 -11.98
N GLY A 342 -22.19 5.03 -12.97
CA GLY A 342 -21.12 5.99 -13.18
C GLY A 342 -19.93 5.88 -12.23
N ALA A 343 -19.95 4.93 -11.29
CA ALA A 343 -18.82 4.67 -10.39
C ALA A 343 -17.56 4.25 -11.16
N ARG A 344 -16.40 4.63 -10.63
CA ARG A 344 -15.08 4.40 -11.25
C ARG A 344 -14.11 3.76 -10.28
N GLY A 345 -13.32 2.80 -10.79
CA GLY A 345 -12.25 2.15 -10.05
C GLY A 345 -10.93 2.22 -10.81
N GLU A 346 -9.89 2.77 -10.18
CA GLU A 346 -8.55 2.80 -10.74
C GLU A 346 -7.58 2.08 -9.81
N ILE A 347 -6.74 1.21 -10.36
CA ILE A 347 -5.75 0.47 -9.59
C ILE A 347 -4.42 0.55 -10.32
N LEU A 348 -3.43 1.12 -9.67
CA LEU A 348 -2.08 1.22 -10.16
C LEU A 348 -1.14 0.55 -9.15
N SER A 349 -0.42 -0.50 -9.57
CA SER A 349 0.40 -1.32 -8.68
C SER A 349 1.78 -1.56 -9.27
N ILE A 350 2.81 -1.44 -8.41
CA ILE A 350 4.15 -1.96 -8.68
C ILE A 350 4.49 -3.02 -7.64
N ALA A 351 5.12 -4.10 -8.11
CA ALA A 351 5.71 -5.13 -7.29
C ALA A 351 7.17 -5.34 -7.68
N PHE A 352 8.08 -5.25 -6.71
CA PHE A 352 9.49 -5.60 -6.90
C PHE A 352 9.83 -6.82 -6.05
N SER A 353 10.35 -7.88 -6.68
CA SER A 353 10.76 -9.11 -5.99
C SER A 353 12.23 -9.43 -6.24
N SER A 354 12.97 -9.73 -5.19
CA SER A 354 14.35 -10.17 -5.21
C SER A 354 14.52 -11.58 -4.60
N ALA A 355 15.73 -11.99 -4.34
CA ALA A 355 16.03 -13.33 -3.80
C ALA A 355 15.20 -13.66 -2.55
N GLY A 356 14.56 -14.83 -2.56
CA GLY A 356 13.72 -15.30 -1.46
C GLY A 356 12.37 -14.61 -1.31
N GLN A 357 12.01 -13.70 -2.22
CA GLN A 357 10.76 -12.94 -2.19
C GLN A 357 9.75 -13.46 -3.21
N HIS A 358 8.49 -13.50 -2.80
CA HIS A 358 7.35 -13.73 -3.69
C HIS A 358 6.31 -12.63 -3.53
N GLN A 359 6.18 -11.77 -4.54
CA GLN A 359 5.14 -10.75 -4.62
C GLN A 359 3.94 -11.32 -5.38
N ASP A 360 2.96 -11.91 -4.67
CA ASP A 360 1.67 -12.33 -5.24
C ASP A 360 0.67 -11.18 -5.03
N ALA A 361 0.74 -10.21 -5.93
CA ALA A 361 -0.05 -9.00 -5.90
C ALA A 361 -0.99 -8.95 -7.11
N GLY A 362 -2.09 -8.20 -7.00
CA GLY A 362 -3.04 -8.13 -8.10
C GLY A 362 -4.10 -7.07 -7.91
N ALA A 363 -5.22 -7.21 -8.60
CA ALA A 363 -6.29 -6.24 -8.55
C ALA A 363 -7.64 -6.91 -8.83
N LYS A 364 -8.69 -6.41 -8.19
CA LYS A 364 -10.06 -6.90 -8.42
C LYS A 364 -11.00 -5.73 -8.69
N VAL A 365 -11.79 -5.84 -9.74
CA VAL A 365 -12.85 -4.86 -10.04
C VAL A 365 -14.15 -5.60 -10.32
N VAL A 366 -15.23 -5.13 -9.69
CA VAL A 366 -16.56 -5.68 -9.86
C VAL A 366 -17.51 -4.57 -10.29
N HIS A 367 -18.04 -4.68 -11.50
CA HIS A 367 -19.02 -3.79 -12.07
C HIS A 367 -20.42 -4.29 -11.70
N CYS A 368 -21.08 -3.62 -10.76
CA CYS A 368 -22.41 -4.00 -10.26
C CYS A 368 -23.56 -3.18 -10.90
N ALA A 369 -23.23 -2.05 -11.56
CA ALA A 369 -24.19 -1.09 -12.04
C ALA A 369 -23.84 -0.56 -13.44
N PRO A 370 -24.80 0.06 -14.18
CA PRO A 370 -24.56 0.59 -15.52
C PRO A 370 -23.54 1.74 -15.56
N ASN A 371 -22.89 1.91 -16.72
CA ASN A 371 -21.97 3.01 -17.02
C ASN A 371 -20.77 3.10 -16.08
N THR A 372 -20.39 2.02 -15.43
CA THR A 372 -19.21 1.96 -14.58
C THR A 372 -17.94 1.80 -15.40
N SER A 373 -16.81 2.27 -14.87
CA SER A 373 -15.54 2.15 -15.57
C SER A 373 -14.40 1.75 -14.62
N SER A 374 -13.49 0.91 -15.11
CA SER A 374 -12.30 0.55 -14.36
C SER A 374 -11.05 0.56 -15.23
N ARG A 375 -9.92 0.88 -14.58
CA ARG A 375 -8.58 0.83 -15.17
C ARG A 375 -7.62 0.17 -14.19
N ILE A 376 -6.94 -0.86 -14.65
CA ILE A 376 -5.90 -1.55 -13.87
C ILE A 376 -4.59 -1.45 -14.64
N ILE A 377 -3.55 -0.95 -13.97
CA ILE A 377 -2.17 -1.00 -14.46
C ILE A 377 -1.35 -1.70 -13.40
N SER A 378 -0.78 -2.84 -13.72
CA SER A 378 0.11 -3.60 -12.85
C SER A 378 1.47 -3.77 -13.49
N LYS A 379 2.51 -3.34 -12.80
CA LYS A 379 3.89 -3.50 -13.23
C LYS A 379 4.65 -4.32 -12.21
N SER A 380 5.40 -5.32 -12.67
CA SER A 380 6.21 -6.16 -11.79
C SER A 380 7.65 -6.28 -12.28
N ILE A 381 8.56 -6.34 -11.33
CA ILE A 381 10.00 -6.50 -11.58
C ILE A 381 10.48 -7.68 -10.75
N SER A 382 11.23 -8.58 -11.38
CA SER A 382 11.81 -9.74 -10.71
C SER A 382 13.31 -9.84 -10.96
N LYS A 383 14.11 -9.94 -9.87
CA LYS A 383 15.56 -9.96 -9.88
C LYS A 383 16.10 -11.06 -8.94
N ASN A 384 17.29 -11.60 -9.23
CA ASN A 384 18.04 -12.52 -8.36
C ASN A 384 17.27 -13.78 -7.96
N GLY A 385 16.38 -14.28 -8.83
CA GLY A 385 15.54 -15.44 -8.53
C GLY A 385 14.24 -15.08 -7.78
N GLY A 386 13.90 -13.81 -7.65
CA GLY A 386 12.62 -13.34 -7.13
C GLY A 386 11.44 -13.78 -8.00
N ARG A 387 10.27 -13.87 -7.39
CA ARG A 387 9.03 -14.24 -8.07
C ARG A 387 7.97 -13.15 -7.93
N SER A 388 7.38 -12.74 -9.03
CA SER A 388 6.19 -11.91 -9.05
C SER A 388 5.00 -12.67 -9.64
N SER A 389 3.81 -12.48 -9.08
CA SER A 389 2.58 -13.05 -9.60
C SER A 389 1.50 -11.98 -9.63
N TYR A 390 0.86 -11.80 -10.78
CA TYR A 390 -0.33 -10.97 -10.90
C TYR A 390 -1.58 -11.83 -10.84
N ARG A 391 -2.52 -11.53 -9.92
CA ARG A 391 -3.86 -12.14 -9.87
C ARG A 391 -4.92 -11.09 -10.08
N GLY A 392 -5.57 -11.12 -11.23
CA GLY A 392 -6.60 -10.17 -11.59
C GLY A 392 -8.00 -10.78 -11.57
N LEU A 393 -9.00 -9.98 -11.17
CA LEU A 393 -10.41 -10.28 -11.38
C LEU A 393 -11.08 -9.06 -12.00
N VAL A 394 -11.69 -9.26 -13.17
CA VAL A 394 -12.69 -8.34 -13.73
C VAL A 394 -14.01 -9.07 -13.77
N ARG A 395 -14.98 -8.61 -12.97
CA ARG A 395 -16.33 -9.18 -12.98
C ARG A 395 -17.33 -8.12 -13.39
N VAL A 396 -18.22 -8.48 -14.31
CA VAL A 396 -19.32 -7.64 -14.79
C VAL A 396 -20.63 -8.35 -14.54
N GLU A 397 -21.43 -7.81 -13.63
CA GLU A 397 -22.73 -8.35 -13.26
C GLU A 397 -23.76 -8.11 -14.36
N LYS A 398 -24.85 -8.87 -14.32
CA LYS A 398 -25.92 -8.87 -15.33
C LYS A 398 -26.48 -7.48 -15.64
N ASP A 399 -26.58 -6.61 -14.66
CA ASP A 399 -27.20 -5.28 -14.82
C ASP A 399 -26.18 -4.16 -15.15
N ALA A 400 -24.89 -4.47 -15.22
CA ALA A 400 -23.81 -3.52 -15.44
C ALA A 400 -23.63 -3.17 -16.94
N LYS A 401 -24.68 -2.70 -17.60
CA LYS A 401 -24.67 -2.28 -19.01
C LYS A 401 -23.74 -1.10 -19.27
N LYS A 402 -23.12 -1.06 -20.46
CA LYS A 402 -22.22 0.01 -20.92
C LYS A 402 -21.01 0.24 -20.02
N SER A 403 -20.65 -0.79 -19.25
CA SER A 403 -19.44 -0.76 -18.43
C SER A 403 -18.19 -0.96 -19.28
N LYS A 404 -17.08 -0.37 -18.82
CA LYS A 404 -15.78 -0.42 -19.51
C LYS A 404 -14.70 -0.84 -18.52
N SER A 405 -13.83 -1.78 -18.92
CA SER A 405 -12.65 -2.16 -18.16
C SER A 405 -11.42 -2.25 -19.05
N SER A 406 -10.30 -1.71 -18.58
CA SER A 406 -9.00 -1.86 -19.22
C SER A 406 -8.00 -2.37 -18.21
N VAL A 407 -7.31 -3.46 -18.55
CA VAL A 407 -6.28 -4.08 -17.71
C VAL A 407 -4.99 -4.18 -18.51
N VAL A 408 -3.91 -3.65 -17.95
CA VAL A 408 -2.56 -3.75 -18.50
C VAL A 408 -1.65 -4.33 -17.43
N CYS A 409 -1.02 -5.47 -17.74
CA CYS A 409 -0.11 -6.17 -16.84
C CYS A 409 1.25 -6.34 -17.50
N ASP A 410 2.25 -5.59 -17.05
CA ASP A 410 3.61 -5.66 -17.59
C ASP A 410 4.55 -6.26 -16.54
N ALA A 411 5.36 -7.22 -16.95
CA ALA A 411 6.40 -7.81 -16.14
C ALA A 411 7.78 -7.66 -16.79
N LEU A 412 8.75 -7.20 -16.01
CA LEU A 412 10.15 -7.09 -16.39
C LEU A 412 10.98 -8.08 -15.57
N ILE A 413 11.64 -9.00 -16.27
CA ILE A 413 12.53 -10.01 -15.67
C ILE A 413 13.98 -9.58 -15.93
N LEU A 414 14.78 -9.44 -14.88
CA LEU A 414 16.14 -8.94 -14.98
C LEU A 414 17.21 -10.05 -15.14
N ASP A 415 16.87 -11.30 -14.86
CA ASP A 415 17.80 -12.43 -14.96
C ASP A 415 17.08 -13.75 -15.30
N SER A 416 17.87 -14.80 -15.54
CA SER A 416 17.34 -16.11 -15.97
C SER A 416 16.74 -16.97 -14.85
N LYS A 417 16.94 -16.61 -13.56
CA LYS A 417 16.45 -17.36 -12.40
C LYS A 417 15.14 -16.81 -11.89
N SER A 418 14.86 -15.55 -12.19
CA SER A 418 13.64 -14.84 -11.78
C SER A 418 12.42 -15.30 -12.57
N ARG A 419 11.25 -15.14 -11.95
CA ARG A 419 9.99 -15.64 -12.51
C ARG A 419 8.88 -14.60 -12.39
N SER A 420 8.02 -14.55 -13.42
CA SER A 420 6.75 -13.82 -13.39
C SER A 420 5.62 -14.75 -13.82
N ASP A 421 4.49 -14.70 -13.10
CA ASP A 421 3.28 -15.44 -13.39
C ASP A 421 2.09 -14.48 -13.52
N THR A 422 1.15 -14.77 -14.44
CA THR A 422 -0.06 -13.98 -14.60
C THR A 422 -1.29 -14.88 -14.57
N TYR A 423 -2.23 -14.58 -13.65
CA TYR A 423 -3.48 -15.32 -13.44
C TYR A 423 -4.68 -14.40 -13.66
N PRO A 424 -5.06 -14.10 -14.91
CA PRO A 424 -6.21 -13.28 -15.19
C PRO A 424 -7.49 -14.10 -15.02
N TYR A 425 -8.51 -13.48 -14.43
CA TYR A 425 -9.85 -14.05 -14.33
C TYR A 425 -10.88 -13.01 -14.75
N ILE A 426 -11.71 -13.34 -15.74
CA ILE A 426 -12.70 -12.42 -16.32
C ILE A 426 -14.04 -13.12 -16.35
N GLU A 427 -15.02 -12.57 -15.62
CA GLU A 427 -16.41 -13.02 -15.61
C GLU A 427 -17.31 -11.93 -16.19
N VAL A 428 -18.05 -12.22 -17.25
CA VAL A 428 -18.90 -11.24 -17.93
C VAL A 428 -20.31 -11.80 -18.08
N GLU A 429 -21.24 -11.21 -17.34
CA GLU A 429 -22.66 -11.61 -17.40
C GLU A 429 -23.52 -10.65 -18.27
N ASN A 430 -22.94 -9.62 -18.87
CA ASN A 430 -23.61 -8.64 -19.72
C ASN A 430 -22.89 -8.46 -21.06
N GLN A 431 -23.65 -8.47 -22.18
CA GLN A 431 -23.07 -8.35 -23.54
C GLN A 431 -22.79 -6.90 -23.97
N ASP A 432 -23.43 -5.90 -23.35
CA ASP A 432 -23.27 -4.48 -23.69
C ASP A 432 -22.12 -3.86 -22.86
N VAL A 433 -20.88 -4.37 -23.05
CA VAL A 433 -19.71 -3.94 -22.32
C VAL A 433 -18.46 -3.92 -23.19
N GLN A 434 -17.43 -3.20 -22.75
CA GLN A 434 -16.12 -3.14 -23.40
C GLN A 434 -15.03 -3.54 -22.40
N ILE A 435 -14.36 -4.66 -22.65
CA ILE A 435 -13.30 -5.16 -21.77
C ILE A 435 -12.05 -5.42 -22.61
N GLY A 436 -10.95 -4.81 -22.20
CA GLY A 436 -9.61 -5.05 -22.72
C GLY A 436 -8.70 -5.61 -21.65
N HIS A 437 -7.94 -6.64 -21.96
CA HIS A 437 -6.88 -7.15 -21.11
C HIS A 437 -5.64 -7.42 -21.95
N GLU A 438 -4.54 -6.78 -21.57
CA GLU A 438 -3.23 -6.93 -22.18
C GLU A 438 -2.23 -7.38 -21.09
N ALA A 439 -1.39 -8.34 -21.42
CA ALA A 439 -0.32 -8.79 -20.55
C ALA A 439 0.97 -8.94 -21.36
N SER A 440 2.05 -8.36 -20.86
CA SER A 440 3.38 -8.50 -21.43
C SER A 440 4.37 -9.01 -20.38
N VAL A 441 5.27 -9.91 -20.79
CA VAL A 441 6.41 -10.34 -20.01
C VAL A 441 7.65 -10.19 -20.87
N SER A 442 8.54 -9.33 -20.43
CA SER A 442 9.80 -9.06 -21.14
C SER A 442 11.01 -9.31 -20.25
N ARG A 443 12.11 -9.67 -20.86
CA ARG A 443 13.42 -9.59 -20.22
C ARG A 443 14.07 -8.27 -20.57
N ILE A 444 14.97 -7.81 -19.70
CA ILE A 444 15.81 -6.67 -20.03
C ILE A 444 16.59 -6.96 -21.32
N GLY A 445 16.53 -6.04 -22.28
CA GLY A 445 17.12 -6.25 -23.59
C GLY A 445 18.64 -6.11 -23.56
N GLU A 446 19.37 -7.13 -24.03
CA GLU A 446 20.84 -7.08 -24.13
C GLU A 446 21.32 -5.90 -24.98
N GLU A 447 20.60 -5.55 -26.06
CA GLU A 447 20.90 -4.41 -26.90
C GLU A 447 20.74 -3.07 -26.15
N GLN A 448 19.71 -2.95 -25.31
CA GLN A 448 19.49 -1.75 -24.50
C GLN A 448 20.58 -1.60 -23.44
N LEU A 449 20.95 -2.69 -22.76
CA LEU A 449 22.06 -2.70 -21.81
C LEU A 449 23.38 -2.34 -22.51
N PHE A 450 23.69 -2.99 -23.62
CA PHE A 450 24.90 -2.72 -24.41
C PHE A 450 24.98 -1.25 -24.85
N TYR A 451 23.85 -0.69 -25.30
CA TYR A 451 23.81 0.72 -25.71
C TYR A 451 24.14 1.65 -24.55
N LEU A 452 23.54 1.44 -23.38
CA LEU A 452 23.78 2.25 -22.20
C LEU A 452 25.19 2.08 -21.65
N GLN A 453 25.71 0.85 -21.61
CA GLN A 453 27.09 0.55 -21.22
C GLN A 453 28.11 1.16 -22.19
N SER A 454 27.82 1.20 -23.50
CA SER A 454 28.69 1.88 -24.50
C SER A 454 28.74 3.39 -24.29
N ARG A 455 27.81 3.96 -23.52
CA ARG A 455 27.80 5.38 -23.10
C ARG A 455 28.49 5.60 -21.75
N GLY A 456 29.09 4.56 -21.17
CA GLY A 456 29.89 4.64 -19.95
C GLY A 456 29.17 4.29 -18.64
N LEU A 457 27.91 3.82 -18.72
CA LEU A 457 27.19 3.34 -17.56
C LEU A 457 27.66 1.93 -17.16
N SER A 458 27.75 1.65 -15.87
CA SER A 458 27.93 0.29 -15.37
C SER A 458 26.68 -0.56 -15.65
N ASP A 459 26.78 -1.88 -15.52
CA ASP A 459 25.64 -2.80 -15.67
C ASP A 459 24.50 -2.47 -14.71
N THR A 460 24.83 -2.16 -13.46
CA THR A 460 23.85 -1.78 -12.43
C THR A 460 23.17 -0.46 -12.77
N GLU A 461 23.90 0.58 -13.14
CA GLU A 461 23.35 1.88 -13.53
C GLU A 461 22.45 1.77 -14.76
N ALA A 462 22.89 1.03 -15.79
CA ALA A 462 22.10 0.78 -17.00
C ALA A 462 20.78 0.05 -16.68
N SER A 463 20.86 -1.01 -15.89
CA SER A 463 19.68 -1.77 -15.45
C SER A 463 18.74 -0.91 -14.62
N THR A 464 19.25 -0.11 -13.69
CA THR A 464 18.46 0.80 -12.84
C THR A 464 17.74 1.85 -13.68
N MET A 465 18.42 2.42 -14.71
CA MET A 465 17.81 3.38 -15.61
C MET A 465 16.62 2.76 -16.39
N ILE A 466 16.76 1.53 -16.88
CA ILE A 466 15.66 0.82 -17.58
C ILE A 466 14.50 0.55 -16.62
N VAL A 467 14.79 0.12 -15.39
CA VAL A 467 13.78 -0.12 -14.35
C VAL A 467 13.02 1.16 -13.99
N ASN A 468 13.74 2.27 -13.79
CA ASN A 468 13.13 3.57 -13.49
C ASN A 468 12.20 4.02 -14.62
N GLY A 469 12.61 3.85 -15.89
CA GLY A 469 11.73 4.12 -17.03
C GLY A 469 10.50 3.23 -17.08
N PHE A 470 10.62 1.96 -16.68
CA PHE A 470 9.51 1.02 -16.63
C PHE A 470 8.48 1.39 -15.55
N ILE A 471 8.89 1.92 -14.39
CA ILE A 471 8.00 2.29 -13.29
C ILE A 471 7.52 3.75 -13.35
N GLU A 472 8.08 4.58 -14.22
CA GLU A 472 7.76 6.01 -14.34
C GLU A 472 6.25 6.34 -14.31
N PRO A 473 5.35 5.57 -14.96
CA PRO A 473 3.92 5.84 -14.92
C PRO A 473 3.31 5.84 -13.52
N LEU A 474 3.84 5.01 -12.58
CA LEU A 474 3.40 5.04 -11.20
C LEU A 474 4.03 6.20 -10.43
N VAL A 475 5.32 6.40 -10.60
CA VAL A 475 6.06 7.45 -9.88
C VAL A 475 5.44 8.82 -10.14
N LYS A 476 4.93 9.07 -11.34
CA LYS A 476 4.22 10.31 -11.70
C LYS A 476 2.88 10.53 -10.99
N GLU A 477 2.26 9.48 -10.49
CA GLU A 477 0.99 9.55 -9.73
C GLU A 477 1.21 9.80 -8.24
N LEU A 478 2.45 9.64 -7.75
CA LEU A 478 2.80 9.89 -6.36
C LEU A 478 3.02 11.40 -6.12
N PRO A 479 2.71 11.90 -4.91
CA PRO A 479 3.26 13.18 -4.47
C PRO A 479 4.79 13.15 -4.56
N MET A 480 5.41 14.30 -4.83
CA MET A 480 6.83 14.39 -5.17
C MET A 480 7.75 13.72 -4.12
N GLU A 481 7.44 13.88 -2.85
CA GLU A 481 8.21 13.33 -1.74
C GLU A 481 8.18 11.79 -1.72
N TYR A 482 7.02 11.20 -2.02
CA TYR A 482 6.84 9.75 -2.13
C TYR A 482 7.43 9.19 -3.43
N ALA A 483 7.43 9.99 -4.50
CA ALA A 483 8.08 9.64 -5.75
C ALA A 483 9.61 9.51 -5.57
N VAL A 484 10.21 10.47 -4.85
CA VAL A 484 11.65 10.43 -4.51
C VAL A 484 11.96 9.22 -3.63
N GLU A 485 11.15 8.95 -2.61
CA GLU A 485 11.33 7.78 -1.74
C GLU A 485 11.19 6.46 -2.52
N MET A 486 10.19 6.34 -3.39
CA MET A 486 10.00 5.14 -4.22
C MET A 486 11.20 4.89 -5.14
N ASN A 487 11.66 5.91 -5.83
CA ASN A 487 12.83 5.79 -6.70
C ASN A 487 14.06 5.35 -5.90
N ARG A 488 14.28 5.93 -4.72
CA ARG A 488 15.38 5.56 -3.84
C ARG A 488 15.30 4.13 -3.33
N LEU A 489 14.11 3.67 -2.94
CA LEU A 489 13.90 2.28 -2.54
C LEU A 489 14.17 1.30 -3.69
N ILE A 490 13.77 1.63 -4.91
CA ILE A 490 14.07 0.82 -6.10
C ILE A 490 15.58 0.77 -6.38
N GLU A 491 16.28 1.89 -6.28
CA GLU A 491 17.75 1.94 -6.43
C GLU A 491 18.44 1.02 -5.40
N LEU A 492 18.05 1.10 -4.13
CA LEU A 492 18.58 0.23 -3.07
C LEU A 492 18.31 -1.26 -3.35
N GLN A 493 17.13 -1.60 -3.85
CA GLN A 493 16.80 -2.96 -4.30
C GLN A 493 17.67 -3.39 -5.50
N MET A 494 17.94 -2.47 -6.43
CA MET A 494 18.81 -2.74 -7.57
C MET A 494 20.27 -2.95 -7.18
N GLU A 495 20.78 -2.26 -6.18
CA GLU A 495 22.13 -2.44 -5.62
C GLU A 495 22.24 -3.73 -4.76
N GLY A 496 21.13 -4.36 -4.40
CA GLY A 496 21.09 -5.52 -3.49
C GLY A 496 21.33 -5.15 -2.03
N SER A 497 21.11 -3.88 -1.68
CA SER A 497 21.41 -3.32 -0.35
C SER A 497 20.23 -3.41 0.61
N VAL A 498 19.05 -3.85 0.16
CA VAL A 498 17.82 -3.96 0.93
C VAL A 498 17.18 -5.32 0.67
N GLY A 499 16.90 -6.05 1.73
CA GLY A 499 16.25 -7.35 1.66
C GLY A 499 16.43 -8.19 2.89
#